data_55f8078ede31f571cb4d7cead0222258
#
_entry.id   55f8078ede31f571cb4d7cead0222258
#
_cell.length_a   1.000
_cell.length_b   1.000
_cell.length_c   1.000
_cell.angle_alpha   90.00
_cell.angle_beta   90.00
_cell.angle_gamma   90.00
#
_symmetry.space_group_name_H-M   'P 1'
#
loop_
_entity.id
_entity.type
_entity.pdbx_description
1 polymer ?
#
loop_
_entity_poly.entity_id
_entity_poly.type
_entity_poly.pdbx_seq_one_letter_code
_entity_poly.pdbx_strand_id
1 'polypeptide(L)' 'MIIISDSRLKNNIEPAGVDKLTGLNLYDFNYKWGGKRFRGVMAQEVMDLYPEAVYTSGAGWLGVYYDKLGIEMKEVH' A
#
# COMPACT_ATOMS: atom_id res chain seq x y z
N MET A 1 10.52 -5.60 5.94
CA MET A 1 10.52 -5.63 4.45
C MET A 1 9.72 -4.45 3.92
N ILE A 2 10.24 -3.82 2.90
CA ILE A 2 9.57 -2.70 2.25
C ILE A 2 8.87 -3.19 0.97
N ILE A 3 7.66 -2.70 0.74
CA ILE A 3 6.87 -3.06 -0.43
C ILE A 3 6.50 -1.77 -1.17
N ILE A 4 6.73 -1.73 -2.48
CA ILE A 4 6.30 -0.61 -3.31
C ILE A 4 4.78 -0.46 -3.16
N SER A 5 4.34 0.72 -2.75
CA SER A 5 2.94 0.97 -2.44
C SER A 5 2.46 2.33 -2.93
N ASP A 6 3.20 2.95 -3.82
CA ASP A 6 2.87 4.24 -4.40
C ASP A 6 1.62 4.12 -5.27
N SER A 7 0.61 4.95 -5.00
CA SER A 7 -0.66 4.90 -5.74
C SER A 7 -0.47 5.18 -7.24
N ARG A 8 0.57 5.93 -7.60
CA ARG A 8 0.88 6.24 -9.00
C ARG A 8 1.31 5.02 -9.82
N LEU A 9 1.72 3.92 -9.14
CA LEU A 9 2.15 2.67 -9.78
C LEU A 9 1.05 1.61 -9.78
N LYS A 10 -0.16 1.98 -9.37
CA LYS A 10 -1.29 1.07 -9.25
C LYS A 10 -2.43 1.50 -10.17
N ASN A 11 -3.24 0.53 -10.59
CA ASN A 11 -4.48 0.78 -11.33
C ASN A 11 -5.58 -0.18 -10.86
N ASN A 12 -6.79 -0.02 -11.39
CA ASN A 12 -7.97 -0.78 -11.00
C ASN A 12 -8.17 -0.75 -9.48
N ILE A 13 -7.99 0.43 -8.88
CA ILE A 13 -8.02 0.62 -7.43
C ILE A 13 -9.46 0.66 -6.95
N GLU A 14 -9.80 -0.24 -6.03
CA GLU A 14 -11.15 -0.31 -5.46
C GLU A 14 -11.07 -0.37 -3.94
N PRO A 15 -11.95 0.35 -3.22
CA PRO A 15 -12.00 0.24 -1.76
C PRO A 15 -12.30 -1.20 -1.33
N ALA A 16 -11.60 -1.66 -0.29
CA ALA A 16 -11.72 -3.03 0.21
C ALA A 16 -11.90 -3.10 1.73
N GLY A 17 -12.16 -1.98 2.37
CA GLY A 17 -12.39 -1.92 3.81
C GLY A 17 -11.41 -1.03 4.53
N VAL A 18 -11.34 -1.19 5.84
CA VAL A 18 -10.48 -0.40 6.73
C VAL A 18 -9.78 -1.34 7.68
N ASP A 19 -8.49 -1.11 7.89
CA ASP A 19 -7.75 -1.83 8.93
C ASP A 19 -8.12 -1.25 10.29
N LYS A 20 -8.65 -2.07 11.18
CA LYS A 20 -9.22 -1.60 12.45
C LYS A 20 -8.16 -1.05 13.42
N LEU A 21 -6.95 -1.57 13.39
CA LEU A 21 -5.90 -1.18 14.31
C LEU A 21 -5.25 0.14 13.92
N THR A 22 -5.06 0.38 12.64
CA THR A 22 -4.38 1.57 12.14
C THR A 22 -5.34 2.65 11.66
N GLY A 23 -6.56 2.28 11.30
CA GLY A 23 -7.52 3.18 10.68
C GLY A 23 -7.26 3.42 9.19
N LEU A 24 -6.25 2.76 8.62
CA LEU A 24 -5.91 2.92 7.21
C LEU A 24 -6.94 2.22 6.32
N ASN A 25 -7.25 2.87 5.20
CA ASN A 25 -8.08 2.26 4.17
C ASN A 25 -7.32 1.14 3.48
N LEU A 26 -8.02 0.06 3.17
CA LEU A 26 -7.51 -1.04 2.37
C LEU A 26 -8.10 -0.95 0.97
N TYR A 27 -7.31 -1.33 -0.02
CA TYR A 27 -7.70 -1.29 -1.43
C TYR A 27 -7.32 -2.57 -2.13
N ASP A 28 -8.14 -2.98 -3.08
CA ASP A 28 -7.76 -3.99 -4.05
C ASP A 28 -7.23 -3.27 -5.30
N PHE A 29 -6.13 -3.75 -5.85
CA PHE A 29 -5.46 -3.06 -6.95
C PHE A 29 -4.59 -4.02 -7.76
N ASN A 30 -4.22 -3.57 -8.97
CA ASN A 30 -3.17 -4.18 -9.76
C ASN A 30 -2.00 -3.20 -9.86
N TYR A 31 -0.78 -3.71 -9.96
CA TYR A 31 0.35 -2.87 -10.34
C TYR A 31 0.30 -2.61 -11.85
N LYS A 32 0.81 -1.45 -12.27
CA LYS A 32 0.77 -1.06 -13.69
C LYS A 32 1.60 -1.96 -14.59
N TRP A 33 2.58 -2.66 -14.05
CA TRP A 33 3.38 -3.63 -14.83
C TRP A 33 2.67 -4.96 -15.04
N GLY A 34 1.44 -5.10 -14.57
CA GLY A 34 0.64 -6.30 -14.75
C GLY A 34 0.81 -7.30 -13.62
N GLY A 35 0.27 -8.48 -13.82
CA GLY A 35 0.33 -9.55 -12.83
C GLY A 35 -0.92 -9.65 -11.99
N LYS A 36 -0.74 -10.11 -10.77
CA LYS A 36 -1.84 -10.47 -9.87
C LYS A 36 -2.46 -9.23 -9.22
N ARG A 37 -3.67 -9.43 -8.69
CA ARG A 37 -4.37 -8.41 -7.93
C ARG A 37 -4.07 -8.59 -6.45
N PHE A 38 -3.85 -7.48 -5.76
CA PHE A 38 -3.48 -7.49 -4.34
C PHE A 38 -4.42 -6.61 -3.52
N ARG A 39 -4.43 -6.89 -2.21
CA ARG A 39 -5.09 -6.03 -1.22
C ARG A 39 -4.03 -5.44 -0.30
N GLY A 40 -4.04 -4.12 -0.17
CA GLY A 40 -3.09 -3.42 0.69
C GLY A 40 -3.45 -1.95 0.84
N VAL A 41 -2.47 -1.18 1.32
CA VAL A 41 -2.64 0.25 1.59
C VAL A 41 -2.04 1.10 0.46
N MET A 42 -2.35 2.40 0.48
CA MET A 42 -1.71 3.40 -0.39
C MET A 42 -0.67 4.16 0.42
N ALA A 43 0.57 4.18 -0.07
CA ALA A 43 1.67 4.84 0.64
C ALA A 43 1.37 6.31 0.92
N GLN A 44 0.67 7.00 0.03
CA GLN A 44 0.31 8.40 0.22
C GLN A 44 -0.58 8.60 1.46
N GLU A 45 -1.50 7.67 1.72
CA GLU A 45 -2.34 7.72 2.92
C GLU A 45 -1.56 7.34 4.16
N VAL A 46 -0.69 6.34 4.06
CA VAL A 46 0.17 5.95 5.18
C VAL A 46 1.05 7.11 5.61
N MET A 47 1.58 7.88 4.67
CA MET A 47 2.43 9.02 4.97
C MET A 47 1.73 10.08 5.83
N ASP A 48 0.44 10.25 5.64
CA ASP A 48 -0.33 11.23 6.42
C ASP A 48 -0.51 10.81 7.88
N LEU A 49 -0.64 9.52 8.14
CA LEU A 49 -0.91 8.99 9.49
C LEU A 49 0.32 8.39 10.16
N TYR A 50 1.16 7.70 9.41
CA TYR A 50 2.31 6.96 9.92
C TYR A 50 3.52 7.19 9.01
N PRO A 51 4.07 8.43 8.98
CA PRO A 51 5.18 8.74 8.06
C PRO A 51 6.43 7.88 8.28
N GLU A 52 6.64 7.39 9.50
CA GLU A 52 7.76 6.51 9.82
C GLU A 52 7.66 5.13 9.16
N ALA A 53 6.48 4.78 8.65
CA ALA A 53 6.27 3.52 7.94
C ALA A 53 6.40 3.67 6.42
N VAL A 54 6.81 4.84 5.93
CA VAL A 54 6.96 5.10 4.50
C VAL A 54 8.43 5.33 4.15
N TYR A 55 8.85 4.72 3.05
CA TYR A 55 10.16 4.93 2.47
C TYR A 55 10.02 5.63 1.12
N THR A 56 10.86 6.63 0.89
CA THR A 56 10.93 7.31 -0.41
C THR A 56 12.22 6.88 -1.11
N SER A 57 12.11 6.29 -2.29
CA SER A 57 13.27 5.88 -3.08
C SER A 57 13.99 7.10 -3.66
N GLY A 58 15.22 6.90 -4.14
CA GLY A 58 15.97 7.96 -4.81
C GLY A 58 15.27 8.50 -6.05
N ALA A 59 14.42 7.70 -6.68
CA ALA A 59 13.62 8.12 -7.85
C ALA A 59 12.28 8.77 -7.46
N GLY A 60 11.99 8.87 -6.16
CA GLY A 60 10.76 9.51 -5.67
C GLY A 60 9.56 8.59 -5.54
N TRP A 61 9.72 7.28 -5.71
CA TRP A 61 8.64 6.33 -5.51
C TRP A 61 8.49 5.98 -4.04
N LEU A 62 7.26 5.75 -3.60
CA LEU A 62 6.96 5.47 -2.21
C LEU A 62 6.78 3.97 -1.97
N GLY A 63 7.38 3.49 -0.88
CA GLY A 63 7.19 2.15 -0.38
C GLY A 63 6.70 2.18 1.07
N VAL A 64 6.17 1.07 1.54
CA VAL A 64 5.62 0.94 2.89
C VAL A 64 6.30 -0.21 3.62
N TYR A 65 6.67 0.03 4.87
CA TYR A 65 7.07 -1.02 5.79
C TYR A 65 5.82 -1.62 6.41
N TYR A 66 5.25 -2.61 5.74
CA TYR A 66 4.00 -3.24 6.18
C TYR A 66 4.11 -3.85 7.58
N ASP A 67 5.28 -4.37 7.92
CA ASP A 67 5.52 -4.95 9.24
C ASP A 67 5.38 -3.91 10.37
N LYS A 68 5.73 -2.65 10.10
CA LYS A 68 5.53 -1.57 11.09
C LYS A 68 4.06 -1.25 11.33
N LEU A 69 3.21 -1.57 10.37
CA LEU A 69 1.77 -1.31 10.45
C LEU A 69 1.01 -2.52 11.02
N GLY A 70 1.64 -3.68 11.10
CA GLY A 70 0.95 -4.91 11.44
C GLY A 70 -0.05 -5.34 10.38
N ILE A 71 0.12 -4.89 9.15
CA ILE A 71 -0.73 -5.24 8.02
C ILE A 71 0.05 -6.15 7.08
N GLU A 72 -0.63 -7.14 6.52
CA GLU A 72 -0.07 -8.03 5.52
C GLU A 72 -0.73 -7.77 4.18
N MET A 73 0.08 -7.53 3.14
CA MET A 73 -0.45 -7.41 1.79
C MET A 73 -0.81 -8.80 1.29
N LYS A 74 -2.02 -8.96 0.76
CA LYS A 74 -2.55 -10.26 0.33
C LYS A 74 -2.89 -10.25 -1.14
N GLU A 75 -2.75 -11.43 -1.75
CA GLU A 75 -3.23 -11.64 -3.12
C GLU A 75 -4.75 -11.82 -3.09
N VAL A 76 -5.43 -11.21 -4.05
CA VAL A 76 -6.89 -11.31 -4.21
C VAL A 76 -7.18 -12.19 -5.41
N HIS A 77 -8.02 -13.18 -5.22
CA HIS A 77 -8.38 -14.14 -6.27
C HIS A 77 -9.74 -13.89 -6.88
#